data_e9419e46c666b087272ae8c7743204e7
#
_entry.id   e9419e46c666b087272ae8c7743204e7
#
_cell.length_a   1.000
_cell.length_b   1.000
_cell.length_c   1.000
_cell.angle_alpha   90.00
_cell.angle_beta   90.00
_cell.angle_gamma   90.00
#
_symmetry.space_group_name_H-M   'P 1'
#
loop_
_entity.id
_entity.type
_entity.pdbx_description
1 polymer ?
#
loop_
_entity_poly.entity_id
_entity_poly.type
_entity_poly.pdbx_seq_one_letter_code
_entity_poly.pdbx_strand_id
1 'polypeptide(L)'
;GTDGLLLVSSEGSVSINGGALTSQNSINVSSAKDTTISRTAVSSEGNDAEAGVFLSSSEGAVKVSDGSINSNGSVKLSAVTDAQLTNVSVSAKGTGEGSGVEVNSSQGSVMIDAGQLDSQSSIRLTSAAGTQVMGADLIAAGTGESEGLFINSNGGAVEVTSNTVSSGSVIDIASQKDASLTVESLNAAGKLDVESKEGSINVSSEANGNTGGLQAAAENGSVTLKGLNVDSSTDIDVLAKDSISVTGGSLKNKDGSNLILVSKEDNLNLA
;
A
#
# COMPACT_ATOMS: atom_id res chain seq x y z
N GLY A 1 -26.38 -15.28 -15.23
CA GLY A 1 -26.53 -13.83 -15.39
C GLY A 1 -25.30 -13.12 -14.92
N THR A 2 -24.83 -12.17 -15.69
CA THR A 2 -23.68 -11.30 -15.39
C THR A 2 -24.06 -10.14 -14.48
N ASP A 3 -25.25 -10.16 -13.89
CA ASP A 3 -25.78 -9.05 -13.10
C ASP A 3 -25.24 -9.08 -11.67
N GLY A 4 -24.56 -8.02 -11.30
CA GLY A 4 -24.09 -7.76 -9.94
C GLY A 4 -25.05 -6.86 -9.15
N LEU A 5 -24.64 -6.42 -7.99
CA LEU A 5 -25.33 -5.38 -7.22
C LEU A 5 -24.85 -4.00 -7.68
N LEU A 6 -25.74 -3.14 -8.11
CA LEU A 6 -25.43 -1.77 -8.54
C LEU A 6 -26.23 -0.77 -7.71
N LEU A 7 -25.53 0.10 -6.99
CA LEU A 7 -26.06 1.23 -6.23
C LEU A 7 -25.46 2.53 -6.77
N VAL A 8 -26.29 3.43 -7.30
CA VAL A 8 -25.83 4.67 -7.93
C VAL A 8 -26.61 5.87 -7.42
N SER A 9 -25.89 6.92 -7.05
CA SER A 9 -26.45 8.26 -6.80
C SER A 9 -25.78 9.25 -7.74
N SER A 10 -26.48 9.73 -8.76
CA SER A 10 -25.94 10.59 -9.82
C SER A 10 -25.73 12.05 -9.41
N GLU A 11 -26.31 12.50 -8.31
CA GLU A 11 -26.21 13.90 -7.86
C GLU A 11 -25.85 14.04 -6.36
N GLY A 12 -25.99 12.98 -5.59
CA GLY A 12 -25.83 13.00 -4.13
C GLY A 12 -24.81 11.97 -3.64
N SER A 13 -24.88 11.73 -2.34
CA SER A 13 -24.07 10.73 -1.63
C SER A 13 -24.78 9.37 -1.58
N VAL A 14 -24.00 8.32 -1.41
CA VAL A 14 -24.48 7.00 -0.99
C VAL A 14 -24.04 6.76 0.45
N SER A 15 -24.97 6.38 1.31
CA SER A 15 -24.69 6.03 2.70
C SER A 15 -25.32 4.69 3.05
N ILE A 16 -24.49 3.73 3.45
CA ILE A 16 -24.90 2.38 3.86
C ILE A 16 -24.42 2.16 5.28
N ASN A 17 -25.34 1.80 6.19
CA ASN A 17 -25.03 1.66 7.58
C ASN A 17 -25.63 0.36 8.15
N GLY A 18 -24.76 -0.59 8.43
CA GLY A 18 -25.13 -1.90 8.96
C GLY A 18 -25.64 -2.87 7.90
N GLY A 19 -25.68 -4.15 8.26
CA GLY A 19 -26.16 -5.22 7.41
C GLY A 19 -25.08 -5.82 6.48
N ALA A 20 -25.55 -6.37 5.36
CA ALA A 20 -24.67 -7.01 4.39
C ALA A 20 -25.06 -6.66 2.95
N LEU A 21 -24.07 -6.43 2.12
CA LEU A 21 -24.18 -6.37 0.67
C LEU A 21 -23.53 -7.63 0.09
N THR A 22 -24.29 -8.48 -0.55
CA THR A 22 -23.78 -9.74 -1.11
C THR A 22 -24.18 -9.87 -2.56
N SER A 23 -23.24 -10.26 -3.40
CA SER A 23 -23.45 -10.54 -4.82
C SER A 23 -22.67 -11.76 -5.24
N GLN A 24 -23.26 -12.57 -6.13
CA GLN A 24 -22.55 -13.68 -6.77
C GLN A 24 -21.64 -13.21 -7.92
N ASN A 25 -21.67 -11.93 -8.25
CA ASN A 25 -20.81 -11.30 -9.24
C ASN A 25 -20.17 -10.04 -8.64
N SER A 26 -20.23 -8.91 -9.29
CA SER A 26 -19.67 -7.67 -8.78
C SER A 26 -20.63 -6.89 -7.85
N ILE A 27 -20.07 -6.06 -7.00
CA ILE A 27 -20.77 -5.02 -6.23
C ILE A 27 -20.19 -3.68 -6.66
N ASN A 28 -21.04 -2.83 -7.23
CA ASN A 28 -20.69 -1.49 -7.65
C ASN A 28 -21.49 -0.48 -6.85
N VAL A 29 -20.81 0.36 -6.09
CA VAL A 29 -21.42 1.48 -5.35
C VAL A 29 -20.77 2.76 -5.84
N SER A 30 -21.54 3.64 -6.44
CA SER A 30 -21.03 4.91 -6.94
C SER A 30 -21.91 6.09 -6.56
N SER A 31 -21.27 7.22 -6.30
CA SER A 31 -21.95 8.47 -5.97
C SER A 31 -21.30 9.66 -6.67
N ALA A 32 -22.07 10.72 -6.88
CA ALA A 32 -21.50 12.00 -7.30
C ALA A 32 -20.69 12.63 -6.16
N LYS A 33 -21.22 12.59 -4.94
CA LYS A 33 -20.58 13.11 -3.73
C LYS A 33 -19.95 11.99 -2.91
N ASP A 34 -20.15 11.94 -1.62
CA ASP A 34 -19.49 10.95 -0.77
C ASP A 34 -20.14 9.55 -0.87
N THR A 35 -19.31 8.52 -0.92
CA THR A 35 -19.72 7.14 -0.67
C THR A 35 -19.26 6.75 0.73
N THR A 36 -20.21 6.45 1.63
CA THR A 36 -19.94 6.05 3.01
C THR A 36 -20.56 4.68 3.31
N ILE A 37 -19.73 3.75 3.76
CA ILE A 37 -20.16 2.41 4.18
C ILE A 37 -19.67 2.17 5.60
N SER A 38 -20.57 1.89 6.53
CA SER A 38 -20.20 1.65 7.92
C SER A 38 -20.89 0.44 8.52
N ARG A 39 -20.20 -0.32 9.36
CA ARG A 39 -20.72 -1.51 10.04
C ARG A 39 -21.38 -2.51 9.11
N THR A 40 -20.85 -2.63 7.90
CA THR A 40 -21.40 -3.42 6.80
C THR A 40 -20.41 -4.47 6.34
N ALA A 41 -20.91 -5.69 6.13
CA ALA A 41 -20.15 -6.72 5.44
C ALA A 41 -20.45 -6.64 3.93
N VAL A 42 -19.44 -6.45 3.12
CA VAL A 42 -19.53 -6.41 1.65
C VAL A 42 -18.88 -7.66 1.08
N SER A 43 -19.60 -8.47 0.31
CA SER A 43 -19.07 -9.74 -0.22
C SER A 43 -19.44 -9.96 -1.69
N SER A 44 -18.43 -10.10 -2.54
CA SER A 44 -18.55 -10.47 -3.94
C SER A 44 -17.95 -11.86 -4.18
N GLU A 45 -18.75 -12.78 -4.72
CA GLU A 45 -18.33 -14.18 -4.95
C GLU A 45 -17.89 -14.45 -6.40
N GLY A 46 -17.96 -13.46 -7.29
CA GLY A 46 -17.55 -13.61 -8.68
C GLY A 46 -16.05 -13.85 -8.83
N ASN A 47 -15.68 -14.80 -9.69
CA ASN A 47 -14.29 -15.21 -9.91
C ASN A 47 -13.67 -14.64 -11.20
N ASP A 48 -14.43 -13.89 -11.98
CA ASP A 48 -13.95 -13.31 -13.23
C ASP A 48 -13.04 -12.10 -12.94
N ALA A 49 -12.15 -11.78 -13.85
CA ALA A 49 -11.23 -10.65 -13.72
C ALA A 49 -11.93 -9.28 -13.54
N GLU A 50 -13.16 -9.17 -14.05
CA GLU A 50 -14.01 -7.98 -13.91
C GLU A 50 -14.96 -8.05 -12.71
N ALA A 51 -15.01 -9.19 -11.99
CA ALA A 51 -15.80 -9.33 -10.79
C ALA A 51 -15.05 -8.73 -9.60
N GLY A 52 -15.80 -8.15 -8.66
CA GLY A 52 -15.17 -7.53 -7.51
C GLY A 52 -16.09 -6.60 -6.74
N VAL A 53 -15.48 -5.87 -5.83
CA VAL A 53 -16.12 -4.78 -5.09
C VAL A 53 -15.53 -3.46 -5.56
N PHE A 54 -16.38 -2.60 -6.10
CA PHE A 54 -16.00 -1.30 -6.65
C PHE A 54 -16.78 -0.20 -5.94
N LEU A 55 -16.06 0.63 -5.17
CA LEU A 55 -16.63 1.75 -4.43
C LEU A 55 -16.05 3.04 -5.01
N SER A 56 -16.90 3.96 -5.45
CA SER A 56 -16.42 5.19 -6.09
C SER A 56 -17.20 6.43 -5.70
N SER A 57 -16.52 7.56 -5.75
CA SER A 57 -17.09 8.90 -5.69
C SER A 57 -16.46 9.76 -6.79
N SER A 58 -17.28 10.46 -7.57
CA SER A 58 -16.80 11.29 -8.69
C SER A 58 -16.45 12.73 -8.32
N GLU A 59 -16.84 13.20 -7.13
CA GLU A 59 -16.52 14.55 -6.62
C GLU A 59 -16.08 14.57 -5.16
N GLY A 60 -16.38 13.52 -4.39
CA GLY A 60 -16.18 13.47 -2.94
C GLY A 60 -15.26 12.35 -2.48
N ALA A 61 -15.47 11.94 -1.24
CA ALA A 61 -14.70 10.92 -0.55
C ALA A 61 -15.34 9.52 -0.67
N VAL A 62 -14.50 8.50 -0.52
CA VAL A 62 -14.94 7.13 -0.23
C VAL A 62 -14.48 6.76 1.18
N LYS A 63 -15.44 6.43 2.05
CA LYS A 63 -15.20 6.11 3.46
C LYS A 63 -15.83 4.77 3.82
N VAL A 64 -15.01 3.87 4.33
CA VAL A 64 -15.48 2.59 4.86
C VAL A 64 -15.03 2.45 6.30
N SER A 65 -15.93 2.09 7.20
CA SER A 65 -15.60 1.92 8.63
C SER A 65 -16.29 0.73 9.29
N ASP A 66 -15.59 0.12 10.23
CA ASP A 66 -16.12 -0.92 11.13
C ASP A 66 -16.80 -2.08 10.40
N GLY A 67 -16.16 -2.57 9.33
CA GLY A 67 -16.75 -3.60 8.49
C GLY A 67 -15.75 -4.52 7.83
N SER A 68 -16.23 -5.22 6.80
CA SER A 68 -15.37 -6.07 5.99
C SER A 68 -15.72 -5.94 4.51
N ILE A 69 -14.70 -6.08 3.65
CA ILE A 69 -14.86 -6.17 2.21
C ILE A 69 -14.16 -7.45 1.76
N ASN A 70 -14.95 -8.40 1.25
CA ASN A 70 -14.44 -9.67 0.76
C ASN A 70 -14.77 -9.81 -0.73
N SER A 71 -13.79 -10.15 -1.54
CA SER A 71 -13.97 -10.38 -2.96
C SER A 71 -13.17 -11.60 -3.42
N ASN A 72 -13.79 -12.45 -4.22
CA ASN A 72 -13.04 -13.47 -4.95
C ASN A 72 -12.29 -12.88 -6.16
N GLY A 73 -12.67 -11.69 -6.61
CA GLY A 73 -11.95 -10.87 -7.59
C GLY A 73 -11.18 -9.74 -6.92
N SER A 74 -11.31 -8.54 -7.47
CA SER A 74 -10.63 -7.34 -6.99
C SER A 74 -11.46 -6.52 -6.00
N VAL A 75 -10.79 -5.68 -5.22
CA VAL A 75 -11.41 -4.62 -4.41
C VAL A 75 -10.82 -3.29 -4.83
N LYS A 76 -11.65 -2.37 -5.32
CA LYS A 76 -11.21 -1.05 -5.79
C LYS A 76 -12.02 0.07 -5.13
N LEU A 77 -11.32 0.99 -4.49
CA LEU A 77 -11.86 2.21 -3.92
C LEU A 77 -11.29 3.41 -4.69
N SER A 78 -12.15 4.26 -5.23
CA SER A 78 -11.75 5.43 -6.01
C SER A 78 -12.45 6.68 -5.54
N ALA A 79 -11.71 7.63 -5.00
CA ALA A 79 -12.19 8.91 -4.51
C ALA A 79 -11.55 10.08 -5.27
N VAL A 80 -12.25 11.20 -5.36
CA VAL A 80 -11.66 12.46 -5.80
C VAL A 80 -10.97 13.14 -4.64
N THR A 81 -11.63 13.25 -3.51
CA THR A 81 -11.01 13.77 -2.29
C THR A 81 -10.35 12.64 -1.49
N ASP A 82 -10.75 12.33 -0.29
CA ASP A 82 -10.06 11.34 0.53
C ASP A 82 -10.64 9.92 0.38
N ALA A 83 -9.76 8.94 0.35
CA ALA A 83 -10.12 7.53 0.51
C ALA A 83 -9.73 7.05 1.90
N GLN A 84 -10.72 6.61 2.70
CA GLN A 84 -10.52 6.26 4.11
C GLN A 84 -11.06 4.86 4.42
N LEU A 85 -10.21 4.05 5.04
CA LEU A 85 -10.57 2.76 5.63
C LEU A 85 -10.25 2.82 7.12
N THR A 86 -11.27 2.66 7.99
CA THR A 86 -11.09 2.70 9.44
C THR A 86 -11.63 1.42 10.06
N ASN A 87 -10.77 0.64 10.71
CA ASN A 87 -11.12 -0.64 11.31
C ASN A 87 -11.84 -1.58 10.31
N VAL A 88 -11.24 -1.76 9.13
CA VAL A 88 -11.81 -2.55 8.03
C VAL A 88 -10.87 -3.71 7.66
N SER A 89 -11.44 -4.91 7.55
CA SER A 89 -10.74 -6.04 6.95
C SER A 89 -11.10 -6.15 5.47
N VAL A 90 -10.11 -6.05 4.60
CA VAL A 90 -10.26 -6.17 3.14
C VAL A 90 -9.54 -7.41 2.66
N SER A 91 -10.24 -8.28 1.94
CA SER A 91 -9.66 -9.47 1.31
C SER A 91 -10.02 -9.53 -0.17
N ALA A 92 -9.00 -9.57 -1.03
CA ALA A 92 -9.13 -9.74 -2.47
C ALA A 92 -8.39 -11.01 -2.92
N LYS A 93 -9.14 -11.98 -3.47
CA LYS A 93 -8.60 -13.27 -3.88
C LYS A 93 -8.29 -13.36 -5.39
N GLY A 94 -8.58 -12.31 -6.14
CA GLY A 94 -8.21 -12.24 -7.55
C GLY A 94 -6.69 -12.32 -7.71
N THR A 95 -6.25 -13.09 -8.71
CA THR A 95 -4.84 -13.31 -9.04
C THR A 95 -4.51 -12.71 -10.39
N GLY A 96 -3.24 -12.39 -10.61
CA GLY A 96 -2.74 -11.84 -11.86
C GLY A 96 -2.74 -10.31 -11.92
N GLU A 97 -2.22 -9.81 -13.03
CA GLU A 97 -2.07 -8.37 -13.25
C GLU A 97 -3.40 -7.62 -13.22
N GLY A 98 -3.45 -6.47 -12.54
CA GLY A 98 -4.66 -5.66 -12.37
C GLY A 98 -5.66 -6.15 -11.33
N SER A 99 -5.41 -7.33 -10.74
CA SER A 99 -6.18 -7.85 -9.60
C SER A 99 -5.61 -7.35 -8.27
N GLY A 100 -6.40 -7.51 -7.22
CA GLY A 100 -5.98 -7.21 -5.85
C GLY A 100 -6.76 -6.08 -5.19
N VAL A 101 -6.13 -5.40 -4.25
CA VAL A 101 -6.69 -4.25 -3.53
C VAL A 101 -6.11 -2.96 -4.11
N GLU A 102 -6.98 -2.07 -4.55
CA GLU A 102 -6.60 -0.74 -5.04
C GLU A 102 -7.38 0.34 -4.29
N VAL A 103 -6.66 1.29 -3.70
CA VAL A 103 -7.24 2.45 -3.02
C VAL A 103 -6.61 3.70 -3.62
N ASN A 104 -7.43 4.50 -4.28
CA ASN A 104 -6.99 5.68 -4.99
C ASN A 104 -7.72 6.95 -4.53
N SER A 105 -6.96 8.02 -4.32
CA SER A 105 -7.46 9.38 -4.11
C SER A 105 -6.79 10.31 -5.12
N SER A 106 -7.57 10.90 -6.04
CA SER A 106 -7.00 11.66 -7.16
C SER A 106 -6.60 13.11 -6.80
N GLN A 107 -7.14 13.67 -5.72
CA GLN A 107 -6.83 15.03 -5.25
C GLN A 107 -6.53 15.09 -3.74
N GLY A 108 -6.95 14.11 -2.96
CA GLY A 108 -6.77 14.06 -1.51
C GLY A 108 -5.80 12.98 -1.04
N SER A 109 -6.03 12.50 0.16
CA SER A 109 -5.19 11.53 0.85
C SER A 109 -5.79 10.12 0.83
N VAL A 110 -4.93 9.12 0.97
CA VAL A 110 -5.33 7.76 1.35
C VAL A 110 -5.01 7.58 2.83
N MET A 111 -6.01 7.19 3.61
CA MET A 111 -5.87 6.93 5.05
C MET A 111 -6.41 5.54 5.39
N ILE A 112 -5.57 4.72 6.01
CA ILE A 112 -5.95 3.39 6.49
C ILE A 112 -5.60 3.34 7.98
N ASP A 113 -6.63 3.22 8.81
CA ASP A 113 -6.49 3.22 10.28
C ASP A 113 -7.07 1.92 10.84
N ALA A 114 -6.20 1.07 11.32
CA ALA A 114 -6.47 -0.28 11.82
C ALA A 114 -7.10 -1.24 10.78
N GLY A 115 -7.09 -2.53 11.08
CA GLY A 115 -7.64 -3.58 10.22
C GLY A 115 -6.56 -4.30 9.40
N GLN A 116 -6.93 -4.74 8.21
CA GLN A 116 -6.04 -5.52 7.35
C GLN A 116 -6.39 -5.33 5.88
N LEU A 117 -5.39 -5.20 5.03
CA LEU A 117 -5.51 -5.38 3.59
C LEU A 117 -4.77 -6.67 3.20
N ASP A 118 -5.51 -7.65 2.71
CA ASP A 118 -5.00 -8.94 2.26
C ASP A 118 -5.34 -9.16 0.79
N SER A 119 -4.32 -9.40 -0.02
CA SER A 119 -4.46 -9.62 -1.46
C SER A 119 -3.65 -10.83 -1.92
N GLN A 120 -4.25 -11.66 -2.76
CA GLN A 120 -3.54 -12.75 -3.43
C GLN A 120 -2.69 -12.25 -4.62
N SER A 121 -2.83 -10.99 -5.01
CA SER A 121 -2.03 -10.34 -6.06
C SER A 121 -1.35 -9.09 -5.50
N SER A 122 -1.84 -7.90 -5.81
CA SER A 122 -1.22 -6.64 -5.40
C SER A 122 -2.07 -5.84 -4.43
N ILE A 123 -1.41 -5.00 -3.63
CA ILE A 123 -2.01 -3.88 -2.92
C ILE A 123 -1.43 -2.60 -3.51
N ARG A 124 -2.31 -1.69 -3.97
CA ARG A 124 -1.93 -0.40 -4.55
C ARG A 124 -2.63 0.73 -3.81
N LEU A 125 -1.86 1.59 -3.17
CA LEU A 125 -2.34 2.79 -2.49
C LEU A 125 -1.79 4.01 -3.24
N THR A 126 -2.66 4.82 -3.83
CA THR A 126 -2.24 5.99 -4.60
C THR A 126 -2.96 7.24 -4.11
N SER A 127 -2.20 8.29 -3.82
CA SER A 127 -2.76 9.56 -3.34
C SER A 127 -2.12 10.77 -4.03
N ALA A 128 -2.86 11.85 -4.12
CA ALA A 128 -2.33 13.13 -4.55
C ALA A 128 -1.68 13.92 -3.39
N ALA A 129 -2.23 13.81 -2.18
CA ALA A 129 -1.81 14.66 -1.05
C ALA A 129 -0.94 13.95 -0.01
N GLY A 130 -1.15 12.67 0.24
CA GLY A 130 -0.36 11.87 1.18
C GLY A 130 -1.01 10.52 1.47
N THR A 131 -0.21 9.53 1.83
CA THR A 131 -0.71 8.21 2.23
C THR A 131 -0.30 7.93 3.67
N GLN A 132 -1.28 7.59 4.51
CA GLN A 132 -1.06 7.22 5.89
C GLN A 132 -1.69 5.85 6.18
N VAL A 133 -0.91 4.94 6.72
CA VAL A 133 -1.35 3.64 7.22
C VAL A 133 -0.95 3.51 8.68
N MET A 134 -1.93 3.34 9.56
CA MET A 134 -1.71 3.23 11.01
C MET A 134 -2.35 1.95 11.54
N GLY A 135 -1.57 1.06 12.12
CA GLY A 135 -2.05 -0.15 12.79
C GLY A 135 -2.72 -1.19 11.89
N ALA A 136 -2.70 -1.00 10.57
CA ALA A 136 -3.27 -1.94 9.62
C ALA A 136 -2.20 -2.86 9.03
N ASP A 137 -2.44 -4.15 8.96
CA ASP A 137 -1.56 -5.10 8.30
C ASP A 137 -1.73 -5.04 6.77
N LEU A 138 -0.62 -5.04 6.03
CA LEU A 138 -0.60 -5.04 4.57
C LEU A 138 0.06 -6.33 4.06
N ILE A 139 -0.72 -7.18 3.41
CA ILE A 139 -0.27 -8.48 2.93
C ILE A 139 -0.60 -8.64 1.44
N ALA A 140 0.41 -8.57 0.57
CA ALA A 140 0.31 -8.78 -0.86
C ALA A 140 1.02 -10.08 -1.23
N ALA A 141 0.27 -11.16 -1.50
CA ALA A 141 0.84 -12.50 -1.70
C ALA A 141 1.30 -12.77 -3.14
N GLY A 142 1.00 -11.88 -4.09
CA GLY A 142 1.40 -12.03 -5.49
C GLY A 142 2.91 -12.10 -5.68
N THR A 143 3.36 -12.92 -6.62
CA THR A 143 4.78 -13.19 -6.88
C THR A 143 5.27 -12.69 -8.25
N GLY A 144 4.37 -12.14 -9.07
CA GLY A 144 4.71 -11.54 -10.37
C GLY A 144 5.41 -10.19 -10.23
N GLU A 145 6.10 -9.74 -11.28
CA GLU A 145 6.83 -8.45 -11.27
C GLU A 145 5.89 -7.23 -11.10
N SER A 146 4.66 -7.32 -11.59
CA SER A 146 3.61 -6.29 -11.43
C SER A 146 2.73 -6.50 -10.19
N GLU A 147 2.99 -7.57 -9.44
CA GLU A 147 2.31 -7.90 -8.20
C GLU A 147 3.18 -7.50 -7.01
N GLY A 148 2.55 -7.16 -5.89
CA GLY A 148 3.28 -6.70 -4.71
C GLY A 148 2.57 -5.58 -3.97
N LEU A 149 3.30 -4.88 -3.12
CA LEU A 149 2.81 -3.72 -2.39
C LEU A 149 3.36 -2.44 -3.01
N PHE A 150 2.48 -1.57 -3.48
CA PHE A 150 2.81 -0.30 -4.11
C PHE A 150 2.12 0.84 -3.35
N ILE A 151 2.89 1.77 -2.82
CA ILE A 151 2.38 2.95 -2.11
C ILE A 151 2.96 4.19 -2.75
N ASN A 152 2.11 4.99 -3.39
CA ASN A 152 2.54 6.20 -4.09
C ASN A 152 1.81 7.44 -3.59
N SER A 153 2.56 8.48 -3.22
CA SER A 153 2.03 9.80 -2.90
C SER A 153 2.66 10.86 -3.81
N ASN A 154 1.86 11.42 -4.71
CA ASN A 154 2.35 12.34 -5.75
C ASN A 154 2.65 13.76 -5.23
N GLY A 155 2.11 14.17 -4.08
CA GLY A 155 2.32 15.52 -3.54
C GLY A 155 2.60 15.56 -2.04
N GLY A 156 2.52 14.44 -1.35
CA GLY A 156 2.70 14.37 0.10
C GLY A 156 3.68 13.31 0.57
N ALA A 157 3.66 13.08 1.85
CA ALA A 157 4.43 12.04 2.50
C ALA A 157 3.74 10.67 2.40
N VAL A 158 4.52 9.62 2.55
CA VAL A 158 4.04 8.26 2.86
C VAL A 158 4.46 7.93 4.27
N GLU A 159 3.49 7.60 5.11
CA GLU A 159 3.70 7.16 6.49
C GLU A 159 3.00 5.82 6.71
N VAL A 160 3.77 4.79 7.01
CA VAL A 160 3.27 3.45 7.33
C VAL A 160 3.77 3.06 8.72
N THR A 161 2.85 2.88 9.66
CA THR A 161 3.10 2.33 10.99
C THR A 161 2.19 1.12 11.18
N SER A 162 2.75 -0.08 11.17
CA SER A 162 2.01 -1.34 11.09
C SER A 162 2.67 -2.44 11.90
N ASN A 163 1.93 -3.50 12.23
CA ASN A 163 2.55 -4.70 12.79
C ASN A 163 3.22 -5.51 11.67
N THR A 164 2.51 -5.74 10.57
CA THR A 164 3.00 -6.58 9.47
C THR A 164 2.88 -5.88 8.13
N VAL A 165 4.00 -5.80 7.40
CA VAL A 165 4.03 -5.46 5.99
C VAL A 165 4.73 -6.57 5.23
N SER A 166 4.00 -7.26 4.35
CA SER A 166 4.51 -8.42 3.63
C SER A 166 4.15 -8.38 2.15
N SER A 167 5.11 -8.73 1.31
CA SER A 167 4.92 -8.91 -0.13
C SER A 167 5.60 -10.19 -0.62
N GLY A 168 4.90 -10.96 -1.43
CA GLY A 168 5.47 -12.11 -2.15
C GLY A 168 6.39 -11.70 -3.31
N SER A 169 6.43 -10.41 -3.65
CA SER A 169 7.29 -9.83 -4.68
C SER A 169 7.94 -8.54 -4.15
N VAL A 170 7.65 -7.41 -4.73
CA VAL A 170 8.24 -6.10 -4.41
C VAL A 170 7.41 -5.36 -3.35
N ILE A 171 8.09 -4.56 -2.53
CA ILE A 171 7.52 -3.44 -1.79
C ILE A 171 8.09 -2.17 -2.41
N ASP A 172 7.24 -1.35 -3.01
CA ASP A 172 7.60 -0.13 -3.72
C ASP A 172 6.87 1.05 -3.06
N ILE A 173 7.62 1.98 -2.52
CA ILE A 173 7.12 3.18 -1.84
C ILE A 173 7.72 4.40 -2.50
N ALA A 174 6.87 5.21 -3.12
CA ALA A 174 7.29 6.47 -3.74
C ALA A 174 6.55 7.66 -3.11
N SER A 175 7.30 8.67 -2.69
CA SER A 175 6.75 9.88 -2.08
C SER A 175 7.35 11.16 -2.67
N GLN A 176 6.55 12.22 -2.68
CA GLN A 176 7.08 13.56 -2.98
C GLN A 176 7.84 14.13 -1.78
N LYS A 177 7.37 13.85 -0.57
CA LYS A 177 7.98 14.30 0.70
C LYS A 177 8.60 13.11 1.44
N ASP A 178 8.54 13.09 2.75
CA ASP A 178 9.13 12.00 3.54
C ASP A 178 8.47 10.66 3.25
N ALA A 179 9.27 9.60 3.23
CA ALA A 179 8.82 8.22 3.22
C ALA A 179 9.21 7.54 4.54
N SER A 180 8.21 7.14 5.32
CA SER A 180 8.42 6.45 6.59
C SER A 180 7.71 5.10 6.62
N LEU A 181 8.45 4.04 6.88
CA LEU A 181 7.97 2.69 7.08
C LEU A 181 8.48 2.18 8.44
N THR A 182 7.62 2.18 9.44
CA THR A 182 7.93 1.69 10.79
C THR A 182 7.04 0.50 11.10
N VAL A 183 7.62 -0.68 11.20
CA VAL A 183 6.86 -1.92 11.34
C VAL A 183 7.50 -2.87 12.36
N GLU A 184 6.70 -3.74 12.96
CA GLU A 184 7.24 -4.82 13.75
C GLU A 184 7.88 -5.88 12.84
N SER A 185 7.19 -6.30 11.78
CA SER A 185 7.67 -7.31 10.82
C SER A 185 7.58 -6.82 9.38
N LEU A 186 8.70 -6.82 8.67
CA LEU A 186 8.81 -6.49 7.25
C LEU A 186 9.30 -7.70 6.46
N ASN A 187 8.56 -8.07 5.41
CA ASN A 187 9.00 -9.13 4.51
C ASN A 187 8.72 -8.77 3.05
N ALA A 188 9.78 -8.58 2.26
CA ALA A 188 9.70 -8.48 0.81
C ALA A 188 10.46 -9.64 0.19
N ALA A 189 9.77 -10.60 -0.41
CA ALA A 189 10.45 -11.74 -1.06
C ALA A 189 11.35 -11.29 -2.22
N GLY A 190 10.96 -10.21 -2.91
CA GLY A 190 11.79 -9.49 -3.87
C GLY A 190 12.48 -8.26 -3.25
N LYS A 191 12.46 -7.15 -3.97
CA LYS A 191 13.13 -5.91 -3.57
C LYS A 191 12.23 -5.03 -2.68
N LEU A 192 12.83 -4.39 -1.69
CA LEU A 192 12.31 -3.18 -1.07
C LEU A 192 12.85 -1.98 -1.83
N ASP A 193 11.97 -1.20 -2.42
CA ASP A 193 12.28 0.03 -3.15
C ASP A 193 11.60 1.21 -2.46
N VAL A 194 12.38 2.22 -2.04
CA VAL A 194 11.83 3.39 -1.37
C VAL A 194 12.44 4.65 -1.97
N GLU A 195 11.59 5.52 -2.50
CA GLU A 195 12.00 6.80 -3.07
C GLU A 195 11.34 7.99 -2.36
N SER A 196 12.10 9.03 -2.12
CA SER A 196 11.63 10.34 -1.67
C SER A 196 12.31 11.45 -2.47
N LYS A 197 11.51 12.34 -3.07
CA LYS A 197 12.03 13.43 -3.92
C LYS A 197 12.46 14.66 -3.12
N GLU A 198 11.67 15.07 -2.14
CA GLU A 198 11.89 16.31 -1.37
C GLU A 198 12.20 16.07 0.11
N GLY A 199 12.04 14.83 0.59
CA GLY A 199 12.18 14.50 2.00
C GLY A 199 13.18 13.39 2.29
N SER A 200 13.09 12.88 3.50
CA SER A 200 13.93 11.80 3.98
C SER A 200 13.23 10.45 3.92
N ILE A 201 14.01 9.39 3.93
CA ILE A 201 13.55 8.02 4.02
C ILE A 201 13.88 7.47 5.40
N ASN A 202 12.89 6.88 6.06
CA ASN A 202 13.05 6.14 7.30
C ASN A 202 12.40 4.76 7.17
N VAL A 203 13.20 3.71 7.20
CA VAL A 203 12.71 2.33 7.24
C VAL A 203 13.20 1.66 8.51
N SER A 204 12.27 1.23 9.35
CA SER A 204 12.56 0.56 10.61
C SER A 204 11.74 -0.71 10.77
N SER A 205 12.40 -1.83 11.03
CA SER A 205 11.76 -3.08 11.44
C SER A 205 12.25 -3.48 12.83
N GLU A 206 11.31 -3.71 13.77
CA GLU A 206 11.68 -3.96 15.17
C GLU A 206 12.03 -5.43 15.41
N ALA A 207 11.31 -6.37 14.80
CA ALA A 207 11.51 -7.80 15.04
C ALA A 207 12.26 -8.49 13.89
N ASN A 208 11.75 -8.37 12.66
CA ASN A 208 12.32 -9.04 11.49
C ASN A 208 12.09 -8.19 10.24
N GLY A 209 13.14 -7.62 9.68
CA GLY A 209 13.11 -6.96 8.38
C GLY A 209 13.87 -7.78 7.35
N ASN A 210 13.17 -8.60 6.55
CA ASN A 210 13.80 -9.44 5.54
C ASN A 210 13.44 -8.96 4.14
N THR A 211 14.44 -8.73 3.30
CA THR A 211 14.21 -8.33 1.90
C THR A 211 15.18 -9.05 0.96
N GLY A 212 14.70 -9.44 -0.21
CA GLY A 212 15.51 -10.07 -1.26
C GLY A 212 16.36 -9.06 -2.06
N GLY A 213 16.20 -7.77 -1.83
CA GLY A 213 16.97 -6.68 -2.42
C GLY A 213 16.59 -5.36 -1.77
N LEU A 214 17.40 -4.30 -2.00
CA LEU A 214 17.16 -2.98 -1.43
C LEU A 214 17.56 -1.88 -2.40
N GLN A 215 16.67 -0.94 -2.60
CA GLN A 215 16.97 0.36 -3.16
C GLN A 215 16.33 1.43 -2.29
N ALA A 216 17.08 2.45 -1.89
CA ALA A 216 16.56 3.58 -1.13
C ALA A 216 17.19 4.87 -1.66
N ALA A 217 16.38 5.78 -2.20
CA ALA A 217 16.86 7.01 -2.82
C ALA A 217 16.14 8.25 -2.27
N ALA A 218 16.81 9.01 -1.40
CA ALA A 218 16.36 10.32 -0.92
C ALA A 218 17.09 11.41 -1.71
N GLU A 219 16.38 12.04 -2.68
CA GLU A 219 17.00 13.03 -3.56
C GLU A 219 17.39 14.32 -2.83
N ASN A 220 16.64 14.70 -1.78
CA ASN A 220 16.82 15.93 -1.01
C ASN A 220 16.80 15.73 0.51
N GLY A 221 17.14 14.55 1.00
CA GLY A 221 17.14 14.25 2.43
C GLY A 221 18.07 13.13 2.82
N SER A 222 17.87 12.60 4.01
CA SER A 222 18.64 11.52 4.60
C SER A 222 17.95 10.16 4.40
N VAL A 223 18.72 9.09 4.46
CA VAL A 223 18.22 7.72 4.52
C VAL A 223 18.58 7.09 5.85
N THR A 224 17.58 6.61 6.57
CA THR A 224 17.75 5.84 7.82
C THR A 224 17.16 4.45 7.63
N LEU A 225 17.98 3.43 7.83
CA LEU A 225 17.61 2.02 7.76
C LEU A 225 17.93 1.35 9.10
N LYS A 226 16.92 0.72 9.71
CA LYS A 226 17.09 0.06 11.01
C LYS A 226 16.49 -1.35 11.01
N GLY A 227 17.27 -2.32 11.48
CA GLY A 227 16.79 -3.71 11.69
C GLY A 227 16.49 -4.48 10.41
N LEU A 228 17.10 -4.12 9.27
CA LEU A 228 16.89 -4.78 7.99
C LEU A 228 17.93 -5.88 7.73
N ASN A 229 17.47 -7.06 7.32
CA ASN A 229 18.28 -8.14 6.79
C ASN A 229 18.04 -8.23 5.28
N VAL A 230 18.98 -7.79 4.50
CA VAL A 230 18.95 -7.84 3.04
C VAL A 230 19.84 -8.97 2.58
N ASP A 231 19.30 -9.92 1.80
CA ASP A 231 20.05 -10.99 1.14
C ASP A 231 19.81 -10.92 -0.37
N SER A 232 20.54 -10.02 -1.01
CA SER A 232 20.29 -9.63 -2.39
C SER A 232 21.12 -10.45 -3.39
N SER A 233 20.49 -10.84 -4.49
CA SER A 233 21.14 -11.33 -5.69
C SER A 233 21.33 -10.24 -6.76
N THR A 234 20.86 -9.03 -6.49
CA THR A 234 21.04 -7.82 -7.31
C THR A 234 21.81 -6.77 -6.51
N ASP A 235 22.10 -5.62 -7.09
CA ASP A 235 22.75 -4.54 -6.38
C ASP A 235 21.91 -4.04 -5.21
N ILE A 236 22.56 -3.61 -4.14
CA ILE A 236 21.98 -2.87 -3.03
C ILE A 236 22.41 -1.42 -3.21
N ASP A 237 21.44 -0.54 -3.45
CA ASP A 237 21.67 0.87 -3.68
C ASP A 237 21.01 1.73 -2.60
N VAL A 238 21.81 2.50 -1.85
CA VAL A 238 21.32 3.48 -0.89
C VAL A 238 21.94 4.84 -1.19
N LEU A 239 21.11 5.75 -1.63
CA LEU A 239 21.52 7.08 -2.08
C LEU A 239 20.82 8.15 -1.24
N ALA A 240 21.58 9.09 -0.70
CA ALA A 240 21.04 10.23 0.02
C ALA A 240 21.75 11.51 -0.42
N LYS A 241 21.04 12.65 -0.37
CA LYS A 241 21.69 13.96 -0.47
C LYS A 241 22.46 14.24 0.82
N ASP A 242 21.80 14.13 1.93
CA ASP A 242 22.35 14.44 3.25
C ASP A 242 23.07 13.19 3.83
N SER A 243 22.57 12.59 4.89
CA SER A 243 23.24 11.48 5.56
C SER A 243 22.61 10.11 5.28
N ILE A 244 23.41 9.06 5.43
CA ILE A 244 22.95 7.69 5.48
C ILE A 244 23.27 7.11 6.85
N SER A 245 22.27 6.50 7.48
CA SER A 245 22.42 5.73 8.72
C SER A 245 21.85 4.33 8.56
N VAL A 246 22.68 3.32 8.74
CA VAL A 246 22.26 1.91 8.75
C VAL A 246 22.62 1.31 10.09
N THR A 247 21.60 0.87 10.85
CA THR A 247 21.80 0.37 12.20
C THR A 247 21.07 -0.95 12.43
N GLY A 248 21.75 -1.94 12.96
CA GLY A 248 21.22 -3.27 13.16
C GLY A 248 20.93 -4.01 11.86
N GLY A 249 20.73 -5.31 11.93
CA GLY A 249 20.48 -6.13 10.76
C GLY A 249 21.74 -6.45 9.95
N SER A 250 21.58 -6.73 8.66
CA SER A 250 22.68 -7.07 7.76
C SER A 250 22.38 -6.74 6.31
N LEU A 251 23.37 -6.22 5.58
CA LEU A 251 23.31 -6.04 4.13
C LEU A 251 24.26 -7.07 3.49
N LYS A 252 23.73 -8.04 2.76
CA LYS A 252 24.50 -9.09 2.10
C LYS A 252 24.19 -9.12 0.62
N ASN A 253 25.24 -9.08 -0.19
CA ASN A 253 25.17 -9.30 -1.62
C ASN A 253 25.72 -10.67 -1.98
N LYS A 254 25.12 -11.30 -2.97
CA LYS A 254 25.65 -12.51 -3.62
C LYS A 254 26.72 -12.14 -4.63
N ASP A 255 27.50 -13.15 -5.03
CA ASP A 255 28.59 -12.96 -6.00
C ASP A 255 28.13 -12.24 -7.28
N GLY A 256 28.86 -11.21 -7.65
CA GLY A 256 28.63 -10.42 -8.88
C GLY A 256 27.70 -9.20 -8.71
N SER A 257 27.15 -8.95 -7.54
CA SER A 257 26.36 -7.76 -7.22
C SER A 257 27.13 -6.74 -6.37
N ASN A 258 26.70 -5.49 -6.39
CA ASN A 258 27.38 -4.38 -5.70
C ASN A 258 26.61 -3.93 -4.46
N LEU A 259 27.33 -3.44 -3.47
CA LEU A 259 26.80 -2.66 -2.37
C LEU A 259 27.23 -1.19 -2.55
N ILE A 260 26.30 -0.33 -2.83
CA ILE A 260 26.52 1.08 -3.12
C ILE A 260 25.81 1.92 -2.05
N LEU A 261 26.58 2.62 -1.25
CA LEU A 261 26.09 3.56 -0.24
C LEU A 261 26.71 4.93 -0.53
N VAL A 262 25.92 5.90 -0.96
CA VAL A 262 26.40 7.24 -1.32
C VAL A 262 25.62 8.32 -0.56
N SER A 263 26.31 8.99 0.33
CA SER A 263 25.89 10.26 0.92
C SER A 263 26.65 11.39 0.21
N LYS A 264 25.94 12.38 -0.34
CA LYS A 264 26.55 13.42 -1.17
C LYS A 264 27.15 14.57 -0.36
N GLU A 265 26.51 14.94 0.74
CA GLU A 265 26.85 16.17 1.48
C GLU A 265 27.26 15.92 2.93
N ASP A 266 26.91 14.77 3.53
CA ASP A 266 27.07 14.54 4.96
C ASP A 266 27.56 13.10 5.28
N ASN A 267 27.33 12.61 6.48
CA ASN A 267 27.96 11.42 7.03
C ASN A 267 27.32 10.10 6.57
N LEU A 268 28.15 9.09 6.42
CA LEU A 268 27.75 7.68 6.32
C LEU A 268 28.04 7.00 7.67
N ASN A 269 26.98 6.53 8.34
CA ASN A 269 27.08 5.85 9.64
C ASN A 269 26.57 4.39 9.51
N LEU A 270 27.45 3.44 9.83
CA LEU A 270 27.14 2.00 9.83
C LEU A 270 27.43 1.45 11.22
N ALA A 271 26.41 0.88 11.91
CA ALA A 271 26.54 0.38 13.28
C ALA A 271 25.74 -0.92 13.51
#